data_9d21beba8cde5b4d548260ee88a71739
#
_entry.id   9d21beba8cde5b4d548260ee88a71739
#
_cell.length_a   1.000
_cell.length_b   1.000
_cell.length_c   1.000
_cell.angle_alpha   90.00
_cell.angle_beta   90.00
_cell.angle_gamma   90.00
#
_symmetry.space_group_name_H-M   'P 1'
#
loop_
_entity.id
_entity.type
_entity.pdbx_description
1 polymer ?
#
loop_
_entity_poly.entity_id
_entity_poly.type
_entity_poly.pdbx_seq_one_letter_code
_entity_poly.pdbx_strand_id
1 'polypeptide(L)'
;MLHFNSSSDKSKKPLVFIHGIGSTSETFKNQIKYFKKDNYVLSIDLPGFGKSTILKETSILNYALTVYNFLISHNVAKPILVGHSLGGMVVQCIINKYLNYAEAAILVATVSRFGSKDIAWQKHFINSRLEPLNKNKTMKDISLGAIKNIIGPYKDKDVIKFAEKMMSSISQEAYKAAIHSLVNFDLSKQFYEIPIPTLLIAGENDIQTPAKTMLSMSKKNQNSKYLMIQNCGHLIHLEKPEIFNNAIKKFITNL
;
A
#
# COMPACT_ATOMS: atom_id res chain seq x y z
N MET A 1 0.10 -10.60 -16.60
CA MET A 1 1.51 -10.61 -16.14
C MET A 1 1.73 -9.41 -15.24
N LEU A 2 2.45 -9.56 -14.10
CA LEU A 2 2.84 -8.43 -13.25
C LEU A 2 4.18 -7.86 -13.68
N HIS A 3 4.27 -6.54 -13.69
CA HIS A 3 5.51 -5.79 -13.82
C HIS A 3 6.07 -5.45 -12.43
N PHE A 4 7.39 -5.36 -12.31
CA PHE A 4 8.06 -5.03 -11.07
C PHE A 4 9.43 -4.39 -11.33
N ASN A 5 9.89 -3.61 -10.36
CA ASN A 5 11.26 -3.14 -10.26
C ASN A 5 11.98 -3.91 -9.16
N SER A 6 13.24 -4.28 -9.36
CA SER A 6 14.00 -5.02 -8.35
C SER A 6 15.47 -4.60 -8.28
N SER A 7 16.09 -4.88 -7.14
CA SER A 7 17.56 -4.97 -7.04
C SER A 7 18.05 -6.30 -7.64
N SER A 8 19.35 -6.39 -7.91
CA SER A 8 19.91 -7.53 -8.65
C SER A 8 20.25 -8.75 -7.80
N ASP A 9 20.56 -8.58 -6.52
CA ASP A 9 21.11 -9.65 -5.67
C ASP A 9 19.99 -10.45 -5.00
N LYS A 10 19.63 -11.57 -5.61
CA LYS A 10 18.57 -12.48 -5.14
C LYS A 10 18.99 -13.39 -3.98
N SER A 11 20.28 -13.39 -3.59
CA SER A 11 20.76 -14.21 -2.45
C SER A 11 20.39 -13.58 -1.09
N LYS A 12 20.05 -12.29 -1.08
CA LYS A 12 19.68 -11.55 0.12
C LYS A 12 18.22 -11.78 0.51
N LYS A 13 17.91 -11.46 1.77
CA LYS A 13 16.54 -11.52 2.31
C LYS A 13 15.58 -10.66 1.48
N PRO A 14 14.44 -11.22 1.00
CA PRO A 14 13.51 -10.47 0.17
C PRO A 14 12.73 -9.42 0.98
N LEU A 15 12.71 -8.19 0.45
CA LEU A 15 11.91 -7.06 0.93
C LEU A 15 11.00 -6.58 -0.20
N VAL A 16 9.69 -6.83 -0.07
CA VAL A 16 8.72 -6.64 -1.15
C VAL A 16 7.81 -5.46 -0.84
N PHE A 17 7.79 -4.47 -1.73
CA PHE A 17 6.94 -3.29 -1.62
C PHE A 17 5.73 -3.38 -2.54
N ILE A 18 4.54 -3.07 -1.99
CA ILE A 18 3.25 -3.08 -2.68
C ILE A 18 2.59 -1.70 -2.49
N HIS A 19 2.32 -1.02 -3.59
CA HIS A 19 1.83 0.36 -3.61
C HIS A 19 0.31 0.48 -3.33
N GLY A 20 -0.14 1.71 -3.09
CA GLY A 20 -1.55 2.09 -2.94
C GLY A 20 -2.22 2.52 -4.24
N ILE A 21 -3.53 2.85 -4.17
CA ILE A 21 -4.26 3.48 -5.28
C ILE A 21 -3.58 4.81 -5.63
N GLY A 22 -3.50 5.09 -6.90
CA GLY A 22 -2.88 6.33 -7.37
C GLY A 22 -1.36 6.24 -7.57
N SER A 23 -0.79 5.02 -7.50
CA SER A 23 0.66 4.83 -7.56
C SER A 23 1.06 3.61 -8.41
N THR A 24 2.35 3.40 -8.56
CA THR A 24 2.98 2.26 -9.25
C THR A 24 4.22 1.82 -8.46
N SER A 25 4.93 0.79 -8.93
CA SER A 25 6.21 0.34 -8.35
C SER A 25 7.27 1.44 -8.28
N GLU A 26 7.20 2.44 -9.16
CA GLU A 26 8.13 3.58 -9.20
C GLU A 26 8.11 4.43 -7.92
N THR A 27 7.01 4.39 -7.16
CA THR A 27 6.89 5.16 -5.90
C THR A 27 7.96 4.78 -4.87
N PHE A 28 8.48 3.54 -4.96
CA PHE A 28 9.46 3.01 -4.01
C PHE A 28 10.91 3.04 -4.53
N LYS A 29 11.20 3.80 -5.59
CA LYS A 29 12.57 3.90 -6.14
C LYS A 29 13.63 4.30 -5.11
N ASN A 30 13.28 5.17 -4.16
CA ASN A 30 14.18 5.60 -3.09
C ASN A 30 14.40 4.47 -2.08
N GLN A 31 13.38 3.66 -1.79
CA GLN A 31 13.46 2.49 -0.92
C GLN A 31 14.31 1.40 -1.57
N ILE A 32 14.13 1.13 -2.86
CA ILE A 32 14.99 0.19 -3.61
C ILE A 32 16.46 0.64 -3.50
N LYS A 33 16.74 1.92 -3.76
CA LYS A 33 18.10 2.47 -3.67
C LYS A 33 18.69 2.32 -2.26
N TYR A 34 17.91 2.53 -1.22
CA TYR A 34 18.34 2.47 0.18
C TYR A 34 18.59 1.03 0.62
N PHE A 35 17.64 0.11 0.39
CA PHE A 35 17.69 -1.25 0.92
C PHE A 35 18.48 -2.25 0.08
N LYS A 36 18.79 -1.97 -1.19
CA LYS A 36 19.48 -2.93 -2.09
C LYS A 36 20.84 -3.40 -1.60
N LYS A 37 21.47 -2.68 -0.65
CA LYS A 37 22.74 -3.08 -0.05
C LYS A 37 22.59 -4.31 0.85
N ASP A 38 21.47 -4.39 1.57
CA ASP A 38 21.23 -5.37 2.63
C ASP A 38 20.14 -6.39 2.26
N ASN A 39 19.29 -6.07 1.29
CA ASN A 39 18.12 -6.86 0.91
C ASN A 39 18.01 -7.09 -0.60
N TYR A 40 17.35 -8.19 -0.99
CA TYR A 40 16.77 -8.33 -2.32
C TYR A 40 15.44 -7.57 -2.34
N VAL A 41 15.41 -6.41 -2.97
CA VAL A 41 14.25 -5.52 -2.95
C VAL A 41 13.43 -5.70 -4.21
N LEU A 42 12.11 -5.89 -4.05
CA LEU A 42 11.14 -5.89 -5.13
C LEU A 42 10.10 -4.80 -4.87
N SER A 43 9.66 -4.13 -5.92
CA SER A 43 8.50 -3.25 -5.91
C SER A 43 7.59 -3.63 -7.06
N ILE A 44 6.32 -3.97 -6.78
CA ILE A 44 5.40 -4.61 -7.72
C ILE A 44 4.34 -3.61 -8.16
N ASP A 45 4.07 -3.54 -9.47
CA ASP A 45 2.86 -2.91 -9.99
C ASP A 45 1.67 -3.85 -9.75
N LEU A 46 0.69 -3.44 -8.95
CA LEU A 46 -0.55 -4.19 -8.79
C LEU A 46 -1.27 -4.36 -10.14
N PRO A 47 -2.09 -5.42 -10.32
CA PRO A 47 -2.83 -5.62 -11.57
C PRO A 47 -3.63 -4.37 -12.00
N GLY A 48 -3.46 -3.96 -13.25
CA GLY A 48 -4.07 -2.76 -13.81
C GLY A 48 -3.29 -1.47 -13.57
N PHE A 49 -2.25 -1.50 -12.74
CA PHE A 49 -1.40 -0.34 -12.47
C PHE A 49 -0.05 -0.45 -13.19
N GLY A 50 0.55 0.71 -13.51
CA GLY A 50 1.83 0.77 -14.19
C GLY A 50 1.83 -0.02 -15.50
N LYS A 51 2.65 -1.05 -15.56
CA LYS A 51 2.78 -1.95 -16.73
C LYS A 51 2.12 -3.33 -16.50
N SER A 52 1.43 -3.53 -15.38
CA SER A 52 0.74 -4.79 -15.07
C SER A 52 -0.61 -4.90 -15.77
N THR A 53 -0.91 -6.11 -16.27
CA THR A 53 -2.21 -6.40 -16.91
C THR A 53 -3.35 -6.30 -15.89
N ILE A 54 -4.46 -5.70 -16.27
CA ILE A 54 -5.67 -5.61 -15.43
C ILE A 54 -6.32 -6.99 -15.28
N LEU A 55 -6.98 -7.22 -14.13
CA LEU A 55 -7.72 -8.44 -13.88
C LEU A 55 -9.14 -8.36 -14.47
N LYS A 56 -9.69 -9.49 -14.90
CA LYS A 56 -11.11 -9.58 -15.31
C LYS A 56 -12.05 -9.25 -14.13
N GLU A 57 -11.71 -9.76 -12.95
CA GLU A 57 -12.44 -9.50 -11.70
C GLU A 57 -11.48 -8.91 -10.67
N THR A 58 -11.71 -7.66 -10.31
CA THR A 58 -10.86 -6.94 -9.36
C THR A 58 -11.47 -6.97 -7.96
N SER A 59 -10.69 -7.48 -7.02
CA SER A 59 -10.95 -7.43 -5.57
C SER A 59 -9.62 -7.39 -4.84
N ILE A 60 -9.63 -6.98 -3.55
CA ILE A 60 -8.42 -7.02 -2.72
C ILE A 60 -7.87 -8.44 -2.64
N LEU A 61 -8.74 -9.43 -2.54
CA LEU A 61 -8.34 -10.84 -2.52
C LEU A 61 -7.68 -11.25 -3.84
N ASN A 62 -8.23 -10.88 -5.00
CA ASN A 62 -7.66 -11.23 -6.30
C ASN A 62 -6.31 -10.52 -6.54
N TYR A 63 -6.13 -9.29 -6.06
CA TYR A 63 -4.82 -8.65 -6.01
C TYR A 63 -3.84 -9.47 -5.17
N ALA A 64 -4.24 -9.88 -3.97
CA ALA A 64 -3.40 -10.66 -3.07
C ALA A 64 -3.00 -12.03 -3.66
N LEU A 65 -3.95 -12.75 -4.26
CA LEU A 65 -3.68 -14.03 -4.93
C LEU A 65 -2.71 -13.87 -6.09
N THR A 66 -2.88 -12.81 -6.89
CA THR A 66 -2.01 -12.54 -8.04
C THR A 66 -0.60 -12.19 -7.59
N VAL A 67 -0.44 -11.35 -6.57
CA VAL A 67 0.87 -11.00 -6.01
C VAL A 67 1.52 -12.23 -5.36
N TYR A 68 0.79 -13.01 -4.58
CA TYR A 68 1.31 -14.22 -3.96
C TYR A 68 1.82 -15.22 -5.01
N ASN A 69 1.01 -15.56 -6.03
CA ASN A 69 1.39 -16.48 -7.09
C ASN A 69 2.61 -15.96 -7.88
N PHE A 70 2.69 -14.66 -8.12
CA PHE A 70 3.86 -14.02 -8.71
C PHE A 70 5.12 -14.24 -7.87
N LEU A 71 5.05 -13.99 -6.56
CA LEU A 71 6.19 -14.15 -5.65
C LEU A 71 6.65 -15.61 -5.59
N ILE A 72 5.73 -16.58 -5.54
CA ILE A 72 6.04 -18.00 -5.58
C ILE A 72 6.73 -18.38 -6.91
N SER A 73 6.20 -17.93 -8.06
CA SER A 73 6.79 -18.23 -9.37
C SER A 73 8.19 -17.63 -9.57
N HIS A 74 8.55 -16.61 -8.77
CA HIS A 74 9.87 -15.99 -8.77
C HIS A 74 10.79 -16.50 -7.65
N ASN A 75 10.39 -17.60 -6.97
CA ASN A 75 11.14 -18.20 -5.85
C ASN A 75 11.43 -17.23 -4.69
N VAL A 76 10.51 -16.30 -4.43
CA VAL A 76 10.62 -15.38 -3.30
C VAL A 76 10.11 -16.05 -2.03
N ALA A 77 11.02 -16.57 -1.22
CA ALA A 77 10.71 -17.29 0.01
C ALA A 77 10.85 -16.40 1.25
N LYS A 78 9.94 -16.57 2.22
CA LYS A 78 9.97 -15.85 3.51
C LYS A 78 10.22 -14.33 3.37
N PRO A 79 9.47 -13.62 2.49
CA PRO A 79 9.66 -12.18 2.31
C PRO A 79 9.23 -11.39 3.53
N ILE A 80 9.82 -10.19 3.68
CA ILE A 80 9.22 -9.11 4.47
C ILE A 80 8.32 -8.34 3.51
N LEU A 81 7.01 -8.31 3.79
CA LEU A 81 6.03 -7.64 2.94
C LEU A 81 5.74 -6.23 3.46
N VAL A 82 5.93 -5.22 2.62
CA VAL A 82 5.64 -3.82 2.91
C VAL A 82 4.48 -3.36 2.03
N GLY A 83 3.35 -3.02 2.63
CA GLY A 83 2.18 -2.58 1.89
C GLY A 83 1.72 -1.18 2.29
N HIS A 84 1.61 -0.28 1.29
CA HIS A 84 1.08 1.06 1.48
C HIS A 84 -0.40 1.12 1.08
N SER A 85 -1.26 1.66 1.95
CA SER A 85 -2.68 1.90 1.67
C SER A 85 -3.39 0.64 1.15
N LEU A 86 -3.90 0.61 -0.08
CA LEU A 86 -4.43 -0.58 -0.77
C LEU A 86 -3.43 -1.75 -0.71
N GLY A 87 -2.14 -1.49 -0.94
CA GLY A 87 -1.08 -2.50 -0.83
C GLY A 87 -1.00 -3.11 0.57
N GLY A 88 -1.29 -2.34 1.61
CA GLY A 88 -1.38 -2.85 2.98
C GLY A 88 -2.57 -3.79 3.20
N MET A 89 -3.70 -3.56 2.52
CA MET A 89 -4.84 -4.49 2.51
C MET A 89 -4.47 -5.80 1.77
N VAL A 90 -3.75 -5.68 0.65
CA VAL A 90 -3.22 -6.84 -0.10
C VAL A 90 -2.28 -7.67 0.76
N VAL A 91 -1.33 -7.03 1.48
CA VAL A 91 -0.43 -7.71 2.42
C VAL A 91 -1.23 -8.46 3.49
N GLN A 92 -2.23 -7.81 4.10
CA GLN A 92 -3.07 -8.45 5.11
C GLN A 92 -3.79 -9.69 4.56
N CYS A 93 -4.30 -9.65 3.33
CA CYS A 93 -4.89 -10.83 2.69
C CYS A 93 -3.85 -11.96 2.50
N ILE A 94 -2.62 -11.64 2.06
CA ILE A 94 -1.58 -12.63 1.84
C ILE A 94 -1.22 -13.33 3.15
N ILE A 95 -0.87 -12.57 4.20
CA ILE A 95 -0.39 -13.13 5.47
C ILE A 95 -1.49 -13.84 6.26
N ASN A 96 -2.75 -13.50 6.04
CA ASN A 96 -3.87 -14.20 6.65
C ASN A 96 -4.22 -15.50 5.92
N LYS A 97 -4.17 -15.50 4.58
CA LYS A 97 -4.50 -16.70 3.78
C LYS A 97 -3.35 -17.71 3.74
N TYR A 98 -2.12 -17.23 3.72
CA TYR A 98 -0.90 -18.07 3.59
C TYR A 98 -0.03 -17.88 4.84
N LEU A 99 -0.50 -18.46 5.94
CA LEU A 99 0.20 -18.46 7.22
C LEU A 99 1.62 -19.00 7.04
N ASN A 100 2.61 -18.38 7.69
CA ASN A 100 4.02 -18.72 7.60
C ASN A 100 4.71 -18.46 6.23
N TYR A 101 4.04 -17.86 5.25
CA TYR A 101 4.69 -17.49 3.99
C TYR A 101 5.65 -16.30 4.18
N ALA A 102 5.19 -15.24 4.81
CA ALA A 102 6.01 -14.06 5.09
C ALA A 102 6.73 -14.19 6.45
N GLU A 103 7.94 -13.64 6.54
CA GLU A 103 8.66 -13.56 7.81
C GLU A 103 8.10 -12.44 8.70
N ALA A 104 7.76 -11.30 8.10
CA ALA A 104 7.18 -10.17 8.78
C ALA A 104 6.34 -9.31 7.83
N ALA A 105 5.50 -8.43 8.39
CA ALA A 105 4.72 -7.47 7.63
C ALA A 105 4.96 -6.03 8.10
N ILE A 106 4.96 -5.08 7.16
CA ILE A 106 5.01 -3.65 7.44
C ILE A 106 3.82 -3.00 6.74
N LEU A 107 2.88 -2.54 7.53
CA LEU A 107 1.62 -1.95 7.09
C LEU A 107 1.71 -0.44 7.19
N VAL A 108 1.62 0.25 6.06
CA VAL A 108 1.87 1.68 5.95
C VAL A 108 0.60 2.39 5.53
N ALA A 109 0.12 3.34 6.33
CA ALA A 109 -1.05 4.15 6.02
C ALA A 109 -2.21 3.29 5.48
N THR A 110 -2.66 2.29 6.25
CA THR A 110 -3.69 1.33 5.84
C THR A 110 -4.66 1.00 6.96
N VAL A 111 -5.65 0.18 6.69
CA VAL A 111 -6.65 -0.26 7.67
C VAL A 111 -6.93 -1.75 7.53
N SER A 112 -7.42 -2.40 8.60
CA SER A 112 -7.89 -3.79 8.55
C SER A 112 -9.35 -3.93 8.11
N ARG A 113 -10.09 -2.83 8.05
CA ARG A 113 -11.44 -2.74 7.52
C ARG A 113 -11.63 -1.40 6.86
N PHE A 114 -12.17 -1.40 5.64
CA PHE A 114 -12.47 -0.18 4.92
C PHE A 114 -13.97 0.11 4.93
N GLY A 115 -14.30 1.32 5.36
CA GLY A 115 -15.67 1.83 5.26
C GLY A 115 -16.70 1.15 6.16
N SER A 116 -17.91 1.10 5.67
CA SER A 116 -19.11 0.62 6.35
C SER A 116 -19.77 -0.53 5.60
N LYS A 117 -20.50 -1.38 6.32
CA LYS A 117 -21.41 -2.38 5.71
C LYS A 117 -22.70 -1.75 5.18
N ASP A 118 -22.95 -0.48 5.48
CA ASP A 118 -24.10 0.27 4.96
C ASP A 118 -23.93 0.48 3.45
N ILE A 119 -24.88 -0.03 2.69
CA ILE A 119 -24.91 0.06 1.22
C ILE A 119 -25.03 1.52 0.75
N ALA A 120 -25.75 2.35 1.48
CA ALA A 120 -25.89 3.77 1.13
C ALA A 120 -24.54 4.48 1.27
N TRP A 121 -23.79 4.21 2.34
CA TRP A 121 -22.43 4.71 2.52
C TRP A 121 -21.49 4.23 1.40
N GLN A 122 -21.54 2.93 1.05
CA GLN A 122 -20.69 2.37 -0.01
C GLN A 122 -20.95 3.05 -1.36
N LYS A 123 -22.23 3.21 -1.72
CA LYS A 123 -22.65 3.93 -2.95
C LYS A 123 -22.17 5.39 -2.92
N HIS A 124 -22.35 6.08 -1.80
CA HIS A 124 -21.90 7.47 -1.66
C HIS A 124 -20.37 7.57 -1.82
N PHE A 125 -19.59 6.71 -1.17
CA PHE A 125 -18.15 6.68 -1.29
C PHE A 125 -17.71 6.47 -2.74
N ILE A 126 -18.22 5.43 -3.41
CA ILE A 126 -17.92 5.12 -4.81
C ILE A 126 -18.26 6.32 -5.70
N ASN A 127 -19.48 6.84 -5.59
CA ASN A 127 -19.94 7.96 -6.40
C ASN A 127 -19.06 9.20 -6.20
N SER A 128 -18.74 9.56 -4.96
CA SER A 128 -17.90 10.72 -4.67
C SER A 128 -16.49 10.63 -5.31
N ARG A 129 -15.96 9.41 -5.45
CA ARG A 129 -14.65 9.17 -6.07
C ARG A 129 -14.71 9.10 -7.59
N LEU A 130 -15.80 8.59 -8.14
CA LEU A 130 -15.98 8.38 -9.59
C LEU A 130 -16.74 9.50 -10.30
N GLU A 131 -17.46 10.36 -9.56
CA GLU A 131 -18.19 11.50 -10.12
C GLU A 131 -17.35 12.39 -11.05
N PRO A 132 -16.08 12.73 -10.72
CA PRO A 132 -15.26 13.51 -11.63
C PRO A 132 -15.07 12.83 -12.99
N LEU A 133 -14.88 11.50 -13.03
CA LEU A 133 -14.77 10.74 -14.27
C LEU A 133 -16.10 10.72 -15.04
N ASN A 134 -17.21 10.61 -14.33
CA ASN A 134 -18.55 10.66 -14.94
C ASN A 134 -18.88 12.06 -15.54
N LYS A 135 -18.21 13.09 -15.05
CA LYS A 135 -18.23 14.47 -15.56
C LYS A 135 -17.09 14.75 -16.56
N ASN A 136 -16.57 13.73 -17.23
CA ASN A 136 -15.52 13.81 -18.26
C ASN A 136 -14.20 14.42 -17.78
N LYS A 137 -13.91 14.41 -16.47
CA LYS A 137 -12.58 14.75 -15.96
C LYS A 137 -11.59 13.64 -16.26
N THR A 138 -10.35 14.02 -16.50
CA THR A 138 -9.25 13.08 -16.74
C THR A 138 -8.62 12.61 -15.43
N MET A 139 -7.82 11.55 -15.46
CA MET A 139 -7.01 11.14 -14.31
C MET A 139 -6.03 12.23 -13.87
N LYS A 140 -5.60 13.10 -14.79
CA LYS A 140 -4.78 14.28 -14.47
C LYS A 140 -5.56 15.27 -13.61
N ASP A 141 -6.81 15.56 -13.95
CA ASP A 141 -7.65 16.48 -13.17
C ASP A 141 -7.93 15.93 -11.77
N ILE A 142 -8.16 14.61 -11.66
CA ILE A 142 -8.35 13.93 -10.37
C ILE A 142 -7.09 14.00 -9.53
N SER A 143 -5.91 13.74 -10.12
CA SER A 143 -4.65 13.72 -9.40
C SER A 143 -4.33 15.05 -8.72
N LEU A 144 -4.59 16.17 -9.38
CA LEU A 144 -4.36 17.52 -8.84
C LEU A 144 -5.12 17.78 -7.53
N GLY A 145 -6.38 17.33 -7.45
CA GLY A 145 -7.20 17.47 -6.23
C GLY A 145 -6.86 16.42 -5.17
N ALA A 146 -6.72 15.16 -5.59
CA ALA A 146 -6.50 14.04 -4.68
C ALA A 146 -5.17 14.17 -3.92
N ILE A 147 -4.06 14.46 -4.62
CA ILE A 147 -2.73 14.54 -3.99
C ILE A 147 -2.66 15.66 -2.95
N LYS A 148 -3.23 16.83 -3.25
CA LYS A 148 -3.27 17.95 -2.30
C LYS A 148 -3.98 17.60 -0.99
N ASN A 149 -4.97 16.72 -1.05
CA ASN A 149 -5.78 16.33 0.11
C ASN A 149 -5.16 15.21 0.95
N ILE A 150 -4.19 14.47 0.42
CA ILE A 150 -3.59 13.33 1.12
C ILE A 150 -2.16 13.60 1.61
N ILE A 151 -1.53 14.66 1.11
CA ILE A 151 -0.19 15.06 1.55
C ILE A 151 -0.28 15.84 2.86
N GLY A 152 0.72 15.71 3.71
CA GLY A 152 0.79 16.38 5.01
C GLY A 152 1.09 17.88 4.92
N PRO A 153 1.30 18.54 6.06
CA PRO A 153 1.52 19.99 6.13
C PRO A 153 2.75 20.45 5.34
N TYR A 154 3.80 19.63 5.33
CA TYR A 154 5.02 19.92 4.58
C TYR A 154 4.83 19.56 3.12
N LYS A 155 4.51 20.59 2.32
CA LYS A 155 4.19 20.42 0.88
C LYS A 155 5.44 20.59 0.03
N ASP A 156 6.24 19.56 -0.06
CA ASP A 156 7.33 19.51 -1.03
C ASP A 156 6.76 19.47 -2.46
N LYS A 157 7.14 20.46 -3.28
CA LYS A 157 6.64 20.60 -4.65
C LYS A 157 7.05 19.43 -5.56
N ASP A 158 8.23 18.86 -5.35
CA ASP A 158 8.72 17.76 -6.18
C ASP A 158 8.03 16.45 -5.81
N VAL A 159 7.77 16.23 -4.52
CA VAL A 159 6.95 15.09 -4.04
C VAL A 159 5.52 15.20 -4.61
N ILE A 160 4.91 16.39 -4.57
CA ILE A 160 3.57 16.62 -5.11
C ILE A 160 3.55 16.31 -6.62
N LYS A 161 4.44 16.92 -7.40
CA LYS A 161 4.53 16.69 -8.86
C LYS A 161 4.75 15.20 -9.20
N PHE A 162 5.61 14.54 -8.43
CA PHE A 162 5.87 13.12 -8.64
C PHE A 162 4.63 12.27 -8.37
N ALA A 163 3.93 12.50 -7.26
CA ALA A 163 2.71 11.79 -6.90
C ALA A 163 1.57 12.08 -7.91
N GLU A 164 1.39 13.33 -8.34
CA GLU A 164 0.44 13.71 -9.39
C GLU A 164 0.74 13.00 -10.72
N LYS A 165 2.02 12.94 -11.11
CA LYS A 165 2.45 12.21 -12.32
C LYS A 165 2.11 10.72 -12.22
N MET A 166 2.38 10.08 -11.07
CA MET A 166 2.05 8.67 -10.86
C MET A 166 0.54 8.45 -10.99
N MET A 167 -0.26 9.22 -10.27
CA MET A 167 -1.71 9.05 -10.27
C MET A 167 -2.33 9.36 -11.65
N SER A 168 -1.84 10.37 -12.36
CA SER A 168 -2.33 10.73 -13.70
C SER A 168 -2.02 9.67 -14.76
N SER A 169 -1.04 8.81 -14.55
CA SER A 169 -0.67 7.73 -15.49
C SER A 169 -1.53 6.47 -15.37
N ILE A 170 -2.41 6.39 -14.37
CA ILE A 170 -3.27 5.23 -14.16
C ILE A 170 -4.46 5.28 -15.12
N SER A 171 -4.85 4.14 -15.68
CA SER A 171 -6.04 4.06 -16.51
C SER A 171 -7.31 4.31 -15.67
N GLN A 172 -8.32 4.94 -16.27
CA GLN A 172 -9.60 5.14 -15.59
C GLN A 172 -10.24 3.81 -15.19
N GLU A 173 -10.07 2.77 -16.00
CA GLU A 173 -10.59 1.43 -15.75
C GLU A 173 -9.97 0.83 -14.47
N ALA A 174 -8.64 0.85 -14.36
CA ALA A 174 -7.93 0.36 -13.17
C ALA A 174 -8.28 1.16 -11.91
N TYR A 175 -8.41 2.48 -12.02
CA TYR A 175 -8.82 3.34 -10.91
C TYR A 175 -10.24 3.00 -10.44
N LYS A 176 -11.21 2.89 -11.36
CA LYS A 176 -12.60 2.50 -11.05
C LYS A 176 -12.66 1.14 -10.38
N ALA A 177 -11.98 0.14 -10.95
CA ALA A 177 -11.92 -1.21 -10.40
C ALA A 177 -11.34 -1.25 -8.98
N ALA A 178 -10.27 -0.50 -8.74
CA ALA A 178 -9.66 -0.38 -7.41
C ALA A 178 -10.59 0.28 -6.39
N ILE A 179 -11.28 1.38 -6.74
CA ILE A 179 -12.26 2.04 -5.86
C ILE A 179 -13.37 1.08 -5.47
N HIS A 180 -13.92 0.33 -6.41
CA HIS A 180 -14.95 -0.68 -6.12
C HIS A 180 -14.44 -1.82 -5.21
N SER A 181 -13.16 -2.18 -5.33
CA SER A 181 -12.58 -3.26 -4.52
C SER A 181 -12.47 -2.94 -3.03
N LEU A 182 -12.42 -1.65 -2.65
CA LEU A 182 -12.22 -1.22 -1.26
C LEU A 182 -13.40 -1.51 -0.36
N VAL A 183 -14.63 -1.25 -0.83
CA VAL A 183 -15.83 -1.16 0.03
C VAL A 183 -16.22 -2.47 0.70
N ASN A 184 -15.73 -3.59 0.19
CA ASN A 184 -15.99 -4.92 0.75
C ASN A 184 -14.81 -5.47 1.59
N PHE A 185 -13.75 -4.69 1.79
CA PHE A 185 -12.60 -5.15 2.55
C PHE A 185 -12.85 -5.11 4.05
N ASP A 186 -12.85 -6.27 4.68
CA ASP A 186 -12.96 -6.43 6.15
C ASP A 186 -12.18 -7.67 6.62
N LEU A 187 -10.98 -7.45 7.13
CA LEU A 187 -10.16 -8.43 7.84
C LEU A 187 -9.97 -8.03 9.31
N SER A 188 -10.88 -7.21 9.86
CA SER A 188 -10.72 -6.67 11.21
C SER A 188 -10.65 -7.75 12.30
N LYS A 189 -11.36 -8.87 12.14
CA LYS A 189 -11.28 -10.01 13.05
C LYS A 189 -9.97 -10.79 12.88
N GLN A 190 -9.66 -11.14 11.63
CA GLN A 190 -8.48 -11.94 11.28
C GLN A 190 -7.16 -11.21 11.55
N PHE A 191 -7.14 -9.89 11.48
CA PHE A 191 -5.94 -9.09 11.76
C PHE A 191 -5.41 -9.32 13.18
N TYR A 192 -6.29 -9.58 14.15
CA TYR A 192 -5.89 -9.79 15.56
C TYR A 192 -5.16 -11.12 15.76
N GLU A 193 -5.33 -12.06 14.85
CA GLU A 193 -4.78 -13.41 14.91
C GLU A 193 -3.49 -13.57 14.07
N ILE A 194 -3.00 -12.50 13.41
CA ILE A 194 -1.78 -12.57 12.60
C ILE A 194 -0.58 -12.91 13.49
N PRO A 195 0.08 -14.06 13.27
CA PRO A 195 1.10 -14.58 14.19
C PRO A 195 2.51 -13.99 13.94
N ILE A 196 2.72 -13.31 12.81
CA ILE A 196 4.05 -12.80 12.44
C ILE A 196 4.31 -11.39 12.97
N PRO A 197 5.57 -11.02 13.23
CA PRO A 197 5.94 -9.66 13.59
C PRO A 197 5.38 -8.66 12.57
N THR A 198 4.68 -7.65 13.07
CA THR A 198 4.03 -6.65 12.20
C THR A 198 4.35 -5.24 12.67
N LEU A 199 4.82 -4.36 11.78
CA LEU A 199 5.01 -2.94 12.05
C LEU A 199 3.93 -2.13 11.35
N LEU A 200 3.21 -1.29 12.11
CA LEU A 200 2.25 -0.34 11.58
C LEU A 200 2.86 1.06 11.56
N ILE A 201 2.91 1.70 10.39
CA ILE A 201 3.44 3.06 10.23
C ILE A 201 2.32 3.99 9.76
N ALA A 202 2.02 5.01 10.54
CA ALA A 202 0.99 6.00 10.24
C ALA A 202 1.58 7.41 10.09
N GLY A 203 0.98 8.22 9.22
CA GLY A 203 1.23 9.67 9.19
C GLY A 203 0.29 10.40 10.16
N GLU A 204 0.80 11.34 10.92
CA GLU A 204 0.01 12.11 11.90
C GLU A 204 -1.18 12.84 11.25
N ASN A 205 -0.97 13.37 10.05
CA ASN A 205 -1.96 14.17 9.31
C ASN A 205 -2.68 13.37 8.21
N ASP A 206 -2.59 12.05 8.24
CA ASP A 206 -3.29 11.20 7.28
C ASP A 206 -4.81 11.20 7.57
N ILE A 207 -5.57 11.77 6.64
CA ILE A 207 -7.04 11.81 6.70
C ILE A 207 -7.70 10.61 6.03
N GLN A 208 -6.96 9.84 5.21
CA GLN A 208 -7.51 8.65 4.51
C GLN A 208 -7.52 7.42 5.42
N THR A 209 -6.42 7.21 6.13
CA THR A 209 -6.24 6.13 7.11
C THR A 209 -5.72 6.70 8.43
N PRO A 210 -6.59 7.31 9.22
CA PRO A 210 -6.18 8.11 10.38
C PRO A 210 -5.28 7.34 11.35
N ALA A 211 -4.25 8.00 11.86
CA ALA A 211 -3.27 7.43 12.78
C ALA A 211 -3.91 6.73 13.99
N LYS A 212 -5.02 7.29 14.52
CA LYS A 212 -5.80 6.67 15.60
C LYS A 212 -6.37 5.30 15.25
N THR A 213 -6.75 5.09 13.97
CA THR A 213 -7.25 3.79 13.49
C THR A 213 -6.14 2.75 13.50
N MET A 214 -4.97 3.10 12.98
CA MET A 214 -3.80 2.21 12.97
C MET A 214 -3.29 1.91 14.39
N LEU A 215 -3.31 2.90 15.29
CA LEU A 215 -3.02 2.69 16.71
C LEU A 215 -4.01 1.71 17.35
N SER A 216 -5.30 1.83 17.04
CA SER A 216 -6.31 0.86 17.51
C SER A 216 -6.08 -0.54 16.97
N MET A 217 -5.66 -0.68 15.71
CA MET A 217 -5.27 -1.96 15.12
C MET A 217 -4.10 -2.58 15.89
N SER A 218 -3.03 -1.81 16.13
CA SER A 218 -1.83 -2.33 16.80
C SER A 218 -2.12 -2.81 18.23
N LYS A 219 -2.98 -2.13 18.97
CA LYS A 219 -3.36 -2.54 20.33
C LYS A 219 -4.09 -3.89 20.39
N LYS A 220 -4.65 -4.34 19.29
CA LYS A 220 -5.43 -5.57 19.21
C LYS A 220 -4.63 -6.78 18.69
N ASN A 221 -3.44 -6.56 18.15
CA ASN A 221 -2.53 -7.62 17.72
C ASN A 221 -1.25 -7.56 18.53
N GLN A 222 -1.00 -8.58 19.38
CA GLN A 222 0.15 -8.63 20.27
C GLN A 222 1.51 -8.69 19.56
N ASN A 223 1.53 -9.15 18.31
CA ASN A 223 2.74 -9.22 17.49
C ASN A 223 3.03 -7.93 16.73
N SER A 224 2.26 -6.86 16.98
CA SER A 224 2.41 -5.62 16.26
C SER A 224 3.08 -4.53 17.07
N LYS A 225 3.90 -3.72 16.36
CA LYS A 225 4.47 -2.45 16.83
C LYS A 225 3.85 -1.31 16.05
N TYR A 226 3.75 -0.14 16.66
CA TYR A 226 3.17 1.05 16.04
C TYR A 226 4.17 2.21 16.05
N LEU A 227 4.22 2.92 14.93
CA LEU A 227 4.96 4.17 14.78
C LEU A 227 4.09 5.21 14.09
N MET A 228 3.95 6.38 14.69
CA MET A 228 3.38 7.56 14.06
C MET A 228 4.51 8.51 13.64
N ILE A 229 4.49 8.95 12.38
CA ILE A 229 5.45 9.94 11.86
C ILE A 229 4.77 11.31 11.88
N GLN A 230 5.37 12.24 12.62
CA GLN A 230 4.88 13.60 12.78
C GLN A 230 4.99 14.43 11.49
N ASN A 231 4.09 15.41 11.34
CA ASN A 231 4.06 16.31 10.18
C ASN A 231 4.11 15.56 8.84
N CYS A 232 3.33 14.48 8.73
CA CYS A 232 3.30 13.57 7.58
C CYS A 232 1.87 13.17 7.24
N GLY A 233 1.54 13.17 5.97
CA GLY A 233 0.25 12.73 5.45
C GLY A 233 0.23 11.25 5.09
N HIS A 234 -0.49 10.93 4.02
CA HIS A 234 -0.72 9.55 3.56
C HIS A 234 0.48 8.96 2.82
N LEU A 235 1.27 9.79 2.11
CA LEU A 235 2.37 9.33 1.26
C LEU A 235 3.71 9.25 2.03
N ILE A 236 3.71 8.57 3.16
CA ILE A 236 4.80 8.54 4.15
C ILE A 236 6.18 8.27 3.52
N HIS A 237 6.26 7.30 2.61
CA HIS A 237 7.49 6.88 1.93
C HIS A 237 8.05 7.94 0.96
N LEU A 238 7.23 8.90 0.55
CA LEU A 238 7.61 10.04 -0.27
C LEU A 238 7.84 11.31 0.56
N GLU A 239 6.99 11.55 1.56
CA GLU A 239 7.03 12.75 2.38
C GLU A 239 8.19 12.75 3.41
N LYS A 240 8.49 11.59 3.99
CA LYS A 240 9.50 11.40 5.05
C LYS A 240 10.36 10.16 4.78
N PRO A 241 11.04 10.08 3.61
CA PRO A 241 11.72 8.85 3.17
C PRO A 241 12.80 8.37 4.14
N GLU A 242 13.56 9.26 4.76
CA GLU A 242 14.63 8.89 5.70
C GLU A 242 14.07 8.28 6.98
N ILE A 243 13.07 8.93 7.59
CA ILE A 243 12.42 8.43 8.82
C ILE A 243 11.74 7.09 8.53
N PHE A 244 11.06 6.98 7.40
CA PHE A 244 10.42 5.75 6.93
C PHE A 244 11.42 4.60 6.74
N ASN A 245 12.52 4.86 6.03
CA ASN A 245 13.55 3.86 5.78
C ASN A 245 14.23 3.40 7.07
N ASN A 246 14.55 4.34 7.98
CA ASN A 246 15.18 4.03 9.26
C ASN A 246 14.24 3.21 10.17
N ALA A 247 12.94 3.50 10.16
CA ALA A 247 11.94 2.72 10.90
C ALA A 247 11.87 1.27 10.41
N ILE A 248 11.82 1.08 9.08
CA ILE A 248 11.87 -0.26 8.46
C ILE A 248 13.19 -0.97 8.81
N LYS A 249 14.33 -0.32 8.63
CA LYS A 249 15.64 -0.90 8.94
C LYS A 249 15.71 -1.35 10.39
N LYS A 250 15.32 -0.50 11.33
CA LYS A 250 15.29 -0.83 12.77
C LYS A 250 14.38 -2.02 13.06
N PHE A 251 13.22 -2.09 12.41
CA PHE A 251 12.30 -3.22 12.60
C PHE A 251 12.90 -4.53 12.08
N ILE A 252 13.45 -4.54 10.86
CA ILE A 252 14.05 -5.71 10.22
C ILE A 252 15.26 -6.24 11.01
N THR A 253 16.10 -5.34 11.54
CA THR A 253 17.29 -5.73 12.33
C THR A 253 16.93 -6.40 13.67
N ASN A 254 15.70 -6.21 14.15
CA ASN A 254 15.22 -6.78 15.42
C ASN A 254 14.20 -7.95 15.21
N LEU A 255 14.14 -8.53 14.02
CA LEU A 255 13.44 -9.79 13.73
C LEU A 255 14.31 -10.99 14.13
#